data_394ccd08bb2e4b3eb3eb3d6dd1889819
#
_entry.id   394ccd08bb2e4b3eb3eb3d6dd1889819
#
_cell.length_a   1.000
_cell.length_b   1.000
_cell.length_c   1.000
_cell.angle_alpha   90.00
_cell.angle_beta   90.00
_cell.angle_gamma   90.00
#
_symmetry.space_group_name_H-M   'P 1'
#
loop_
_entity.id
_entity.type
_entity.pdbx_description
1 polymer ?
#
loop_
_entity_poly.entity_id
_entity_poly.type
_entity_poly.pdbx_seq_one_letter_code
_entity_poly.pdbx_strand_id
1 'polypeptide(L)'
;MKGGLFDNHSHSYFSADSRMDIVDAVKTAYERGLSGLCLTDHLDFDPPAGVADFTFDVPSQQAAIDEDVEFLGLNGRGGKYGDFQLLKGVEIGLQDKSMPTIRKVLADNRFDCVIASLHLIDGHDPYFGDYYRPYDWRYAYGHYLEEFDRLIRVMPDFDIFGHYDYIVRYPDYKEVTIYYSDFADVLDSILTFLVQNGKTLEINTKTYQLYRGRHPELDINILKRFRELGGEAVSFGSDAHDITRIADRFDWCRQTVLAAGLRYEVYYKDRRPGFVAL
;
A
#
# COMPACT_ATOMS: atom_id res chain seq x y z
N MET A 1 17.75 7.38 20.01
CA MET A 1 17.95 7.19 18.56
C MET A 1 16.65 7.61 17.89
N LYS A 2 16.69 8.42 16.82
CA LYS A 2 15.49 8.67 16.02
C LYS A 2 15.17 7.32 15.36
N GLY A 3 13.99 6.76 15.59
CA GLY A 3 13.54 5.57 14.90
C GLY A 3 13.54 5.83 13.39
N GLY A 4 14.07 4.91 12.59
CA GLY A 4 13.96 4.96 11.13
C GLY A 4 12.53 4.72 10.69
N LEU A 5 12.21 5.09 9.46
CA LEU A 5 10.92 4.84 8.84
C LEU A 5 10.69 3.34 8.59
N PHE A 6 9.47 2.98 8.28
CA PHE A 6 9.09 1.65 7.80
C PHE A 6 8.70 1.72 6.33
N ASP A 7 9.05 0.69 5.56
CA ASP A 7 8.42 0.45 4.28
C ASP A 7 7.27 -0.54 4.50
N ASN A 8 6.06 -0.02 4.46
CA ASN A 8 4.87 -0.78 4.84
C ASN A 8 4.23 -1.51 3.66
N HIS A 9 4.78 -1.37 2.44
CA HIS A 9 4.23 -1.97 1.23
C HIS A 9 5.37 -2.43 0.32
N SER A 10 5.61 -3.73 0.29
CA SER A 10 6.64 -4.36 -0.56
C SER A 10 6.29 -5.81 -0.85
N HIS A 11 6.80 -6.35 -1.97
CA HIS A 11 6.45 -7.66 -2.48
C HIS A 11 7.66 -8.56 -2.59
N SER A 12 7.55 -9.76 -1.99
CA SER A 12 8.58 -10.79 -2.10
C SER A 12 8.34 -11.70 -3.31
N TYR A 13 9.17 -12.74 -3.45
CA TYR A 13 8.99 -13.77 -4.47
C TYR A 13 7.68 -14.59 -4.32
N PHE A 14 6.86 -14.34 -3.30
CA PHE A 14 5.51 -14.90 -3.18
C PHE A 14 4.49 -14.17 -4.05
N SER A 15 4.73 -12.92 -4.42
CA SER A 15 3.91 -12.22 -5.42
C SER A 15 4.30 -12.67 -6.82
N ALA A 16 3.32 -12.94 -7.70
CA ALA A 16 3.53 -13.48 -9.03
C ALA A 16 4.40 -12.57 -9.95
N ASP A 17 4.42 -11.28 -9.68
CA ASP A 17 5.15 -10.25 -10.41
C ASP A 17 6.43 -9.75 -9.72
N SER A 18 6.81 -10.36 -8.59
CA SER A 18 8.05 -10.07 -7.88
C SER A 18 8.99 -11.28 -7.83
N ARG A 19 10.29 -11.00 -7.82
CA ARG A 19 11.35 -11.99 -7.59
C ARG A 19 12.27 -11.57 -6.45
N MET A 20 11.81 -10.63 -5.63
CA MET A 20 12.61 -10.05 -4.57
C MET A 20 12.82 -11.09 -3.45
N ASP A 21 14.08 -11.42 -3.20
CA ASP A 21 14.48 -12.28 -2.09
C ASP A 21 14.29 -11.55 -0.76
N ILE A 22 13.76 -12.23 0.25
CA ILE A 22 13.41 -11.64 1.55
C ILE A 22 14.67 -11.18 2.30
N VAL A 23 15.74 -11.99 2.28
CA VAL A 23 17.01 -11.66 2.94
C VAL A 23 17.64 -10.42 2.33
N ASP A 24 17.63 -10.33 1.00
CA ASP A 24 18.19 -9.18 0.27
C ASP A 24 17.33 -7.93 0.46
N ALA A 25 16.01 -8.08 0.55
CA ALA A 25 15.09 -6.99 0.90
C ALA A 25 15.40 -6.42 2.29
N VAL A 26 15.53 -7.27 3.31
CA VAL A 26 15.86 -6.85 4.68
C VAL A 26 17.22 -6.14 4.73
N LYS A 27 18.26 -6.71 4.09
CA LYS A 27 19.58 -6.08 4.03
C LYS A 27 19.50 -4.68 3.42
N THR A 28 18.80 -4.56 2.29
CA THR A 28 18.64 -3.29 1.58
C THR A 28 17.86 -2.27 2.41
N ALA A 29 16.76 -2.67 3.03
CA ALA A 29 15.95 -1.82 3.90
C ALA A 29 16.78 -1.28 5.09
N TYR A 30 17.53 -2.17 5.74
CA TYR A 30 18.42 -1.79 6.84
C TYR A 30 19.54 -0.83 6.39
N GLU A 31 20.20 -1.10 5.26
CA GLU A 31 21.25 -0.25 4.70
C GLU A 31 20.73 1.14 4.29
N ARG A 32 19.44 1.23 3.93
CA ARG A 32 18.75 2.50 3.66
C ARG A 32 18.25 3.21 4.93
N GLY A 33 18.54 2.65 6.11
CA GLY A 33 18.24 3.28 7.41
C GLY A 33 16.79 3.11 7.86
N LEU A 34 16.05 2.16 7.30
CA LEU A 34 14.73 1.81 7.80
C LEU A 34 14.81 1.09 9.16
N SER A 35 13.76 1.20 9.94
CA SER A 35 13.54 0.44 11.16
C SER A 35 12.76 -0.86 10.95
N GLY A 36 12.12 -1.00 9.80
CA GLY A 36 11.39 -2.21 9.43
C GLY A 36 10.89 -2.22 7.99
N LEU A 37 10.47 -3.40 7.59
CA LEU A 37 9.94 -3.72 6.28
C LEU A 37 8.72 -4.63 6.47
N CYS A 38 7.61 -4.32 5.81
CA CYS A 38 6.44 -5.17 5.76
C CYS A 38 6.33 -5.82 4.37
N LEU A 39 6.33 -7.15 4.32
CA LEU A 39 6.06 -7.89 3.10
C LEU A 39 4.55 -8.06 2.96
N THR A 40 4.00 -7.49 1.91
CA THR A 40 2.57 -7.40 1.65
C THR A 40 2.23 -8.00 0.29
N ASP A 41 2.63 -9.27 0.11
CA ASP A 41 2.39 -9.99 -1.14
C ASP A 41 0.90 -9.99 -1.52
N HIS A 42 0.64 -10.04 -2.84
CA HIS A 42 -0.70 -9.91 -3.41
C HIS A 42 -1.62 -11.08 -3.08
N LEU A 43 -2.86 -10.77 -2.69
CA LEU A 43 -3.98 -11.68 -2.70
C LEU A 43 -5.15 -11.08 -3.50
N ASP A 44 -5.07 -11.23 -4.81
CA ASP A 44 -6.09 -10.84 -5.78
C ASP A 44 -6.82 -12.09 -6.26
N PHE A 45 -7.95 -12.39 -5.64
CA PHE A 45 -8.75 -13.56 -6.00
C PHE A 45 -9.65 -13.28 -7.20
N ASP A 46 -9.99 -14.36 -7.93
CA ASP A 46 -10.93 -14.32 -9.04
C ASP A 46 -10.54 -13.34 -10.18
N PRO A 47 -9.31 -13.39 -10.71
CA PRO A 47 -8.91 -12.52 -11.80
C PRO A 47 -9.79 -12.75 -13.05
N PRO A 48 -9.95 -11.73 -13.91
CA PRO A 48 -10.59 -11.91 -15.21
C PRO A 48 -9.82 -12.89 -16.08
N ALA A 49 -10.49 -13.49 -17.07
CA ALA A 49 -9.84 -14.38 -18.02
C ALA A 49 -8.66 -13.68 -18.73
N GLY A 50 -7.48 -14.29 -18.66
CA GLY A 50 -6.25 -13.75 -19.26
C GLY A 50 -5.42 -12.86 -18.34
N VAL A 51 -5.89 -12.55 -17.16
CA VAL A 51 -5.09 -11.94 -16.08
C VAL A 51 -4.44 -13.05 -15.26
N ALA A 52 -3.18 -12.84 -14.85
CA ALA A 52 -2.46 -13.80 -14.02
C ALA A 52 -3.14 -14.00 -12.66
N ASP A 53 -2.91 -15.15 -12.05
CA ASP A 53 -3.29 -15.41 -10.66
C ASP A 53 -2.28 -14.73 -9.74
N PHE A 54 -2.75 -13.80 -8.95
CA PHE A 54 -1.98 -13.07 -7.94
C PHE A 54 -2.36 -13.54 -6.54
N THR A 55 -2.28 -14.85 -6.32
CA THR A 55 -2.46 -15.46 -5.00
C THR A 55 -1.23 -16.25 -4.58
N PHE A 56 -1.07 -16.45 -3.27
CA PHE A 56 -0.01 -17.26 -2.72
C PHE A 56 -0.51 -18.08 -1.51
N ASP A 57 0.27 -19.08 -1.11
CA ASP A 57 -0.01 -19.84 0.11
C ASP A 57 0.51 -19.07 1.33
N VAL A 58 -0.42 -18.47 2.08
CA VAL A 58 -0.11 -17.62 3.25
C VAL A 58 0.74 -18.35 4.30
N PRO A 59 0.42 -19.61 4.70
CA PRO A 59 1.29 -20.34 5.64
C PRO A 59 2.72 -20.49 5.15
N SER A 60 2.94 -20.74 3.85
CA SER A 60 4.29 -20.88 3.28
C SER A 60 5.07 -19.56 3.31
N GLN A 61 4.41 -18.43 3.00
CA GLN A 61 5.05 -17.12 3.10
C GLN A 61 5.44 -16.80 4.54
N GLN A 62 4.53 -17.04 5.49
CA GLN A 62 4.78 -16.75 6.88
C GLN A 62 5.89 -17.63 7.46
N ALA A 63 5.98 -18.90 7.06
CA ALA A 63 7.06 -19.79 7.45
C ALA A 63 8.41 -19.33 6.89
N ALA A 64 8.47 -18.93 5.62
CA ALA A 64 9.68 -18.39 5.00
C ALA A 64 10.16 -17.10 5.71
N ILE A 65 9.23 -16.20 6.06
CA ILE A 65 9.56 -15.00 6.84
C ILE A 65 10.14 -15.38 8.21
N ASP A 66 9.57 -16.36 8.93
CA ASP A 66 10.07 -16.81 10.23
C ASP A 66 11.46 -17.43 10.12
N GLU A 67 11.72 -18.24 9.09
CA GLU A 67 13.04 -18.81 8.79
C GLU A 67 14.09 -17.71 8.54
N ASP A 68 13.74 -16.68 7.77
CA ASP A 68 14.64 -15.58 7.48
C ASP A 68 14.85 -14.63 8.66
N VAL A 69 13.84 -14.44 9.51
CA VAL A 69 13.96 -13.74 10.80
C VAL A 69 14.97 -14.46 11.70
N GLU A 70 14.92 -15.80 11.78
CA GLU A 70 15.87 -16.60 12.54
C GLU A 70 17.28 -16.56 11.91
N PHE A 71 17.37 -16.76 10.60
CA PHE A 71 18.63 -16.74 9.84
C PHE A 71 19.39 -15.41 9.99
N LEU A 72 18.67 -14.29 9.94
CA LEU A 72 19.24 -12.95 10.09
C LEU A 72 19.44 -12.53 11.56
N GLY A 73 18.91 -13.28 12.52
CA GLY A 73 19.00 -12.96 13.94
C GLY A 73 18.20 -11.73 14.34
N LEU A 74 17.06 -11.47 13.68
CA LEU A 74 16.23 -10.29 13.97
C LEU A 74 15.50 -10.39 15.32
N ASN A 75 15.37 -11.59 15.89
CA ASN A 75 14.74 -11.83 17.20
C ASN A 75 15.66 -11.51 18.39
N GLY A 76 16.93 -11.15 18.14
CA GLY A 76 17.95 -10.98 19.17
C GLY A 76 18.35 -9.52 19.39
N ARG A 77 18.29 -9.05 20.65
CA ARG A 77 18.89 -7.76 21.03
C ARG A 77 20.42 -7.83 20.84
N GLY A 78 20.96 -6.90 20.05
CA GLY A 78 22.41 -6.81 19.84
C GLY A 78 22.94 -7.53 18.60
N GLY A 79 22.10 -8.08 17.74
CA GLY A 79 22.48 -8.59 16.42
C GLY A 79 22.90 -7.47 15.45
N LYS A 80 23.39 -7.86 14.28
CA LYS A 80 23.81 -6.94 13.21
C LYS A 80 22.74 -5.91 12.84
N TYR A 81 21.48 -6.33 12.88
CA TYR A 81 20.32 -5.53 12.44
C TYR A 81 19.62 -4.80 13.61
N GLY A 82 20.11 -4.94 14.86
CA GLY A 82 19.55 -4.24 16.02
C GLY A 82 18.08 -4.58 16.27
N ASP A 83 17.24 -3.53 16.32
CA ASP A 83 15.79 -3.65 16.55
C ASP A 83 14.99 -3.61 15.24
N PHE A 84 15.60 -3.91 14.08
CA PHE A 84 14.93 -3.96 12.79
C PHE A 84 13.79 -4.98 12.81
N GLN A 85 12.64 -4.62 12.26
CA GLN A 85 11.46 -5.48 12.22
C GLN A 85 11.13 -5.91 10.79
N LEU A 86 11.04 -7.22 10.56
CA LEU A 86 10.42 -7.79 9.37
C LEU A 86 8.99 -8.21 9.74
N LEU A 87 8.01 -7.62 9.06
CA LEU A 87 6.58 -7.74 9.37
C LEU A 87 5.87 -8.57 8.30
N LYS A 88 4.89 -9.37 8.74
CA LYS A 88 4.06 -10.26 7.92
C LYS A 88 2.79 -9.54 7.51
N GLY A 89 2.78 -8.96 6.34
CA GLY A 89 1.62 -8.28 5.79
C GLY A 89 0.96 -9.05 4.65
N VAL A 90 -0.08 -8.43 4.12
CA VAL A 90 -0.78 -8.85 2.91
C VAL A 90 -1.42 -7.64 2.24
N GLU A 91 -1.37 -7.60 0.91
CA GLU A 91 -2.17 -6.69 0.10
C GLU A 91 -3.36 -7.45 -0.49
N ILE A 92 -4.58 -7.08 -0.10
CA ILE A 92 -5.81 -7.70 -0.58
C ILE A 92 -6.43 -6.86 -1.70
N GLY A 93 -6.68 -7.47 -2.86
CA GLY A 93 -7.41 -6.85 -3.96
C GLY A 93 -8.92 -6.97 -3.75
N LEU A 94 -9.58 -5.83 -3.55
CA LEU A 94 -11.00 -5.78 -3.25
C LEU A 94 -11.86 -6.02 -4.49
N GLN A 95 -12.75 -6.99 -4.42
CA GLN A 95 -13.81 -7.28 -5.39
C GLN A 95 -14.99 -7.92 -4.68
N ASP A 96 -16.23 -7.61 -5.07
CA ASP A 96 -17.44 -8.21 -4.43
C ASP A 96 -17.40 -9.73 -4.40
N LYS A 97 -17.05 -10.35 -5.52
CA LYS A 97 -17.02 -11.82 -5.65
C LYS A 97 -15.96 -12.48 -4.76
N SER A 98 -14.87 -11.76 -4.46
CA SER A 98 -13.74 -12.26 -3.66
C SER A 98 -13.91 -12.04 -2.15
N MET A 99 -14.86 -11.21 -1.72
CA MET A 99 -15.04 -10.85 -0.30
C MET A 99 -15.18 -12.05 0.65
N PRO A 100 -15.96 -13.13 0.30
CA PRO A 100 -16.04 -14.29 1.19
C PRO A 100 -14.71 -15.00 1.37
N THR A 101 -13.91 -15.12 0.29
CA THR A 101 -12.59 -15.74 0.31
C THR A 101 -11.61 -14.90 1.12
N ILE A 102 -11.58 -13.59 0.89
CA ILE A 102 -10.73 -12.65 1.64
C ILE A 102 -11.03 -12.74 3.14
N ARG A 103 -12.30 -12.66 3.55
CA ARG A 103 -12.70 -12.80 4.95
C ARG A 103 -12.22 -14.10 5.58
N LYS A 104 -12.33 -15.20 4.83
CA LYS A 104 -11.86 -16.50 5.31
C LYS A 104 -10.35 -16.50 5.50
N VAL A 105 -9.59 -15.99 4.55
CA VAL A 105 -8.12 -15.92 4.65
C VAL A 105 -7.68 -15.05 5.83
N LEU A 106 -8.31 -13.90 6.03
CA LEU A 106 -7.99 -13.02 7.16
C LEU A 106 -8.38 -13.64 8.52
N ALA A 107 -9.43 -14.45 8.57
CA ALA A 107 -9.85 -15.15 9.79
C ALA A 107 -8.95 -16.35 10.12
N ASP A 108 -8.46 -17.06 9.11
CA ASP A 108 -7.67 -18.28 9.28
C ASP A 108 -6.17 -18.00 9.52
N ASN A 109 -5.69 -16.79 9.19
CA ASN A 109 -4.27 -16.42 9.27
C ASN A 109 -4.06 -15.17 10.14
N ARG A 110 -2.83 -15.00 10.60
CA ARG A 110 -2.44 -13.83 11.37
C ARG A 110 -1.49 -12.97 10.55
N PHE A 111 -1.82 -11.71 10.42
CA PHE A 111 -1.01 -10.71 9.75
C PHE A 111 -0.64 -9.58 10.73
N ASP A 112 0.51 -8.99 10.52
CA ASP A 112 0.89 -7.74 11.18
C ASP A 112 0.14 -6.56 10.56
N CYS A 113 -0.03 -6.58 9.24
CA CYS A 113 -0.65 -5.50 8.46
C CYS A 113 -1.50 -6.06 7.31
N VAL A 114 -2.63 -5.43 7.05
CA VAL A 114 -3.48 -5.70 5.88
C VAL A 114 -3.68 -4.40 5.12
N ILE A 115 -3.26 -4.38 3.85
CA ILE A 115 -3.51 -3.29 2.92
C ILE A 115 -4.73 -3.64 2.08
N ALA A 116 -5.68 -2.72 1.96
CA ALA A 116 -6.81 -2.85 1.04
C ALA A 116 -6.53 -2.04 -0.22
N SER A 117 -6.54 -2.72 -1.38
CA SER A 117 -6.24 -2.15 -2.69
C SER A 117 -7.35 -2.44 -3.71
N LEU A 118 -7.45 -1.62 -4.74
CA LEU A 118 -8.36 -1.84 -5.86
C LEU A 118 -7.54 -1.97 -7.14
N HIS A 119 -7.28 -3.22 -7.54
CA HIS A 119 -6.52 -3.54 -8.75
C HIS A 119 -7.41 -3.81 -9.96
N LEU A 120 -8.65 -4.21 -9.71
CA LEU A 120 -9.63 -4.55 -10.75
C LEU A 120 -10.87 -3.69 -10.58
N ILE A 121 -11.29 -3.01 -11.65
CA ILE A 121 -12.51 -2.22 -11.71
C ILE A 121 -13.37 -2.66 -12.90
N ASP A 122 -14.66 -2.94 -12.66
CA ASP A 122 -15.60 -3.45 -13.67
C ASP A 122 -15.09 -4.68 -14.42
N GLY A 123 -14.29 -5.52 -13.76
CA GLY A 123 -13.67 -6.71 -14.36
C GLY A 123 -12.49 -6.40 -15.28
N HIS A 124 -11.94 -5.21 -15.26
CA HIS A 124 -10.75 -4.79 -15.99
C HIS A 124 -9.60 -4.49 -15.03
N ASP A 125 -8.40 -4.92 -15.39
CA ASP A 125 -7.18 -4.41 -14.78
C ASP A 125 -6.73 -3.14 -15.53
N PRO A 126 -6.67 -1.98 -14.85
CA PRO A 126 -6.22 -0.72 -15.43
C PRO A 126 -4.85 -0.80 -16.12
N TYR A 127 -3.99 -1.72 -15.68
CA TYR A 127 -2.67 -1.95 -16.27
C TYR A 127 -2.72 -2.20 -17.79
N PHE A 128 -3.74 -2.91 -18.28
CA PHE A 128 -3.91 -3.23 -19.71
C PHE A 128 -4.50 -2.09 -20.53
N GLY A 129 -5.01 -1.04 -19.90
CA GLY A 129 -5.52 0.16 -20.57
C GLY A 129 -6.94 0.05 -21.15
N ASP A 130 -7.56 -1.14 -21.10
CA ASP A 130 -8.90 -1.37 -21.67
C ASP A 130 -9.99 -0.63 -20.92
N TYR A 131 -9.83 -0.52 -19.61
CA TYR A 131 -10.77 0.21 -18.75
C TYR A 131 -10.98 1.66 -19.20
N TYR A 132 -9.94 2.35 -19.65
CA TYR A 132 -10.01 3.77 -19.97
C TYR A 132 -10.65 4.09 -21.31
N ARG A 133 -10.71 3.13 -22.24
CA ARG A 133 -11.10 3.38 -23.64
C ARG A 133 -12.46 4.04 -23.84
N PRO A 134 -13.53 3.67 -23.08
CA PRO A 134 -14.85 4.30 -23.27
C PRO A 134 -15.03 5.60 -22.48
N TYR A 135 -14.06 6.02 -21.66
CA TYR A 135 -14.25 7.07 -20.67
C TYR A 135 -13.29 8.25 -20.87
N ASP A 136 -13.69 9.43 -20.44
CA ASP A 136 -12.75 10.51 -20.14
C ASP A 136 -12.11 10.31 -18.75
N TRP A 137 -11.07 11.08 -18.47
CA TRP A 137 -10.30 10.95 -17.22
C TRP A 137 -11.16 11.22 -15.98
N ARG A 138 -12.09 12.20 -16.08
CA ARG A 138 -12.92 12.61 -14.94
C ARG A 138 -13.86 11.49 -14.52
N TYR A 139 -14.50 10.85 -15.49
CA TYR A 139 -15.34 9.69 -15.23
C TYR A 139 -14.49 8.50 -14.74
N ALA A 140 -13.40 8.18 -15.43
CA ALA A 140 -12.58 7.02 -15.09
C ALA A 140 -12.02 7.10 -13.66
N TYR A 141 -11.51 8.25 -13.26
CA TYR A 141 -10.94 8.42 -11.90
C TYR A 141 -12.03 8.54 -10.83
N GLY A 142 -13.11 9.28 -11.13
CA GLY A 142 -14.25 9.42 -10.21
C GLY A 142 -14.89 8.08 -9.92
N HIS A 143 -15.21 7.30 -10.95
CA HIS A 143 -15.81 5.97 -10.79
C HIS A 143 -14.90 5.00 -10.01
N TYR A 144 -13.58 5.04 -10.28
CA TYR A 144 -12.61 4.25 -9.50
C TYR A 144 -12.64 4.61 -8.01
N LEU A 145 -12.63 5.89 -7.68
CA LEU A 145 -12.69 6.37 -6.29
C LEU A 145 -14.02 5.99 -5.62
N GLU A 146 -15.15 6.15 -6.31
CA GLU A 146 -16.48 5.78 -5.82
C GLU A 146 -16.59 4.28 -5.53
N GLU A 147 -16.05 3.45 -6.45
CA GLU A 147 -16.05 2.01 -6.26
C GLU A 147 -15.15 1.60 -5.10
N PHE A 148 -13.97 2.24 -4.96
CA PHE A 148 -13.08 1.97 -3.85
C PHE A 148 -13.73 2.40 -2.51
N ASP A 149 -14.37 3.58 -2.43
CA ASP A 149 -15.14 4.02 -1.25
C ASP A 149 -16.23 3.01 -0.88
N ARG A 150 -16.95 2.50 -1.86
CA ARG A 150 -17.98 1.48 -1.66
C ARG A 150 -17.40 0.17 -1.09
N LEU A 151 -16.31 -0.33 -1.69
CA LEU A 151 -15.72 -1.61 -1.33
C LEU A 151 -15.10 -1.63 0.07
N ILE A 152 -14.42 -0.56 0.48
CA ILE A 152 -13.86 -0.47 1.85
C ILE A 152 -14.93 -0.47 2.94
N ARG A 153 -16.15 -0.04 2.64
CA ARG A 153 -17.28 -0.11 3.58
C ARG A 153 -17.87 -1.51 3.68
N VAL A 154 -17.82 -2.28 2.59
CA VAL A 154 -18.23 -3.70 2.56
C VAL A 154 -17.19 -4.58 3.26
N MET A 155 -15.90 -4.23 3.14
CA MET A 155 -14.77 -4.98 3.70
C MET A 155 -13.89 -4.05 4.55
N PRO A 156 -14.33 -3.68 5.78
CA PRO A 156 -13.60 -2.75 6.65
C PRO A 156 -12.44 -3.41 7.44
N ASP A 157 -12.19 -4.71 7.25
CA ASP A 157 -11.13 -5.44 7.95
C ASP A 157 -9.77 -5.30 7.26
N PHE A 158 -9.25 -4.08 7.26
CA PHE A 158 -7.91 -3.73 6.79
C PHE A 158 -7.30 -2.67 7.73
N ASP A 159 -6.03 -2.35 7.56
CA ASP A 159 -5.31 -1.34 8.34
C ASP A 159 -4.94 -0.13 7.50
N ILE A 160 -4.43 -0.36 6.28
CA ILE A 160 -3.94 0.65 5.36
C ILE A 160 -4.83 0.66 4.10
N PHE A 161 -5.28 1.86 3.73
CA PHE A 161 -5.94 2.13 2.46
C PHE A 161 -4.87 2.37 1.41
N GLY A 162 -4.66 1.37 0.56
CA GLY A 162 -3.59 1.31 -0.42
C GLY A 162 -3.82 2.30 -1.56
N HIS A 163 -2.75 2.75 -2.17
CA HIS A 163 -2.64 3.58 -3.38
C HIS A 163 -3.97 3.99 -4.06
N TYR A 164 -4.73 4.87 -3.40
CA TYR A 164 -6.01 5.39 -3.92
C TYR A 164 -5.89 5.95 -5.33
N ASP A 165 -4.69 6.27 -5.74
CA ASP A 165 -4.31 6.87 -7.00
C ASP A 165 -3.67 5.88 -8.00
N TYR A 166 -3.84 4.57 -7.79
CA TYR A 166 -3.40 3.53 -8.71
C TYR A 166 -3.89 3.76 -10.15
N ILE A 167 -5.12 4.26 -10.27
CA ILE A 167 -5.79 4.50 -11.55
C ILE A 167 -5.07 5.51 -12.46
N VAL A 168 -4.21 6.39 -11.92
CA VAL A 168 -3.49 7.37 -12.74
C VAL A 168 -2.20 6.83 -13.36
N ARG A 169 -1.77 5.62 -12.98
CA ARG A 169 -0.50 5.06 -13.44
C ARG A 169 -0.47 4.76 -14.94
N TYR A 170 -1.58 4.31 -15.54
CA TYR A 170 -1.56 3.63 -16.84
C TYR A 170 -2.32 4.32 -17.98
N PRO A 171 -3.24 5.25 -17.79
CA PRO A 171 -4.02 5.84 -18.89
C PRO A 171 -3.17 6.72 -19.81
N ASP A 172 -3.66 6.95 -21.03
CA ASP A 172 -3.04 7.90 -21.97
C ASP A 172 -3.64 9.32 -21.89
N TYR A 173 -4.30 9.64 -20.74
CA TYR A 173 -4.80 10.99 -20.51
C TYR A 173 -3.66 11.98 -20.25
N LYS A 174 -3.93 13.28 -20.44
CA LYS A 174 -3.01 14.35 -20.04
C LYS A 174 -3.03 14.57 -18.53
N GLU A 175 -4.17 14.35 -17.93
CA GLU A 175 -4.44 14.44 -16.51
C GLU A 175 -3.93 13.16 -15.84
N VAL A 176 -2.80 13.27 -15.14
CA VAL A 176 -2.11 12.13 -14.52
C VAL A 176 -2.09 12.22 -12.99
N THR A 177 -2.89 13.12 -12.42
CA THR A 177 -2.93 13.38 -10.97
C THR A 177 -4.37 13.46 -10.51
N ILE A 178 -4.68 12.86 -9.37
CA ILE A 178 -5.94 13.08 -8.66
C ILE A 178 -5.80 14.33 -7.83
N TYR A 179 -6.47 15.42 -8.23
CA TYR A 179 -6.55 16.63 -7.44
C TYR A 179 -7.78 16.61 -6.53
N TYR A 180 -7.61 17.03 -5.29
CA TYR A 180 -8.71 17.14 -4.33
C TYR A 180 -9.89 17.96 -4.88
N SER A 181 -9.58 19.07 -5.56
CA SER A 181 -10.60 19.95 -6.14
C SER A 181 -11.49 19.29 -7.20
N ASP A 182 -11.02 18.23 -7.86
CA ASP A 182 -11.76 17.54 -8.91
C ASP A 182 -12.70 16.46 -8.37
N PHE A 183 -12.40 15.92 -7.19
CA PHE A 183 -13.07 14.75 -6.60
C PHE A 183 -13.36 14.93 -5.10
N ALA A 184 -13.62 16.18 -4.65
CA ALA A 184 -13.73 16.53 -3.25
C ALA A 184 -14.75 15.68 -2.48
N ASP A 185 -15.95 15.46 -3.03
CA ASP A 185 -17.03 14.75 -2.34
C ASP A 185 -16.65 13.29 -2.04
N VAL A 186 -16.14 12.57 -3.02
CA VAL A 186 -15.75 11.16 -2.82
C VAL A 186 -14.49 11.04 -1.97
N LEU A 187 -13.51 11.95 -2.13
CA LEU A 187 -12.32 11.97 -1.27
C LEU A 187 -12.69 12.29 0.17
N ASP A 188 -13.58 13.24 0.43
CA ASP A 188 -14.09 13.53 1.78
C ASP A 188 -14.80 12.31 2.38
N SER A 189 -15.58 11.58 1.57
CA SER A 189 -16.23 10.33 1.98
C SER A 189 -15.21 9.28 2.43
N ILE A 190 -14.19 9.02 1.60
CA ILE A 190 -13.09 8.09 1.89
C ILE A 190 -12.33 8.52 3.14
N LEU A 191 -11.80 9.76 3.15
CA LEU A 191 -10.96 10.26 4.23
C LEU A 191 -11.69 10.28 5.58
N THR A 192 -12.99 10.65 5.57
CA THR A 192 -13.83 10.59 6.77
C THR A 192 -14.00 9.16 7.27
N PHE A 193 -14.25 8.21 6.36
CA PHE A 193 -14.33 6.79 6.72
C PHE A 193 -13.04 6.29 7.35
N LEU A 194 -11.87 6.61 6.77
CA LEU A 194 -10.58 6.21 7.31
C LEU A 194 -10.38 6.71 8.74
N VAL A 195 -10.61 8.00 8.96
CA VAL A 195 -10.47 8.63 10.30
C VAL A 195 -11.43 8.00 11.31
N GLN A 196 -12.69 7.83 10.96
CA GLN A 196 -13.72 7.31 11.88
C GLN A 196 -13.50 5.85 12.25
N ASN A 197 -12.82 5.07 11.39
CA ASN A 197 -12.55 3.64 11.60
C ASN A 197 -11.10 3.34 11.97
N GLY A 198 -10.28 4.37 12.26
CA GLY A 198 -8.88 4.20 12.64
C GLY A 198 -8.02 3.55 11.55
N LYS A 199 -8.34 3.81 10.28
CA LYS A 199 -7.59 3.34 9.12
C LYS A 199 -6.59 4.39 8.67
N THR A 200 -5.53 3.94 8.01
CA THR A 200 -4.43 4.80 7.57
C THR A 200 -4.47 5.02 6.08
N LEU A 201 -4.25 6.26 5.65
CA LEU A 201 -4.01 6.61 4.25
C LEU A 201 -2.57 6.26 3.86
N GLU A 202 -2.38 5.51 2.79
CA GLU A 202 -1.07 5.25 2.21
C GLU A 202 -0.59 6.39 1.32
N ILE A 203 0.72 6.65 1.37
CA ILE A 203 1.45 7.35 0.31
C ILE A 203 2.32 6.31 -0.39
N ASN A 204 1.84 5.84 -1.54
CA ASN A 204 2.53 4.82 -2.33
C ASN A 204 3.43 5.49 -3.37
N THR A 205 4.74 5.33 -3.21
CA THR A 205 5.72 6.06 -4.04
C THR A 205 5.85 5.53 -5.46
N LYS A 206 5.39 4.31 -5.74
CA LYS A 206 5.36 3.75 -7.09
C LYS A 206 4.48 4.57 -8.03
N THR A 207 3.38 5.15 -7.54
CA THR A 207 2.50 6.02 -8.33
C THR A 207 3.25 7.27 -8.84
N TYR A 208 4.14 7.84 -8.03
CA TYR A 208 4.78 9.12 -8.33
C TYR A 208 6.10 8.98 -9.12
N GLN A 209 6.33 7.85 -9.73
CA GLN A 209 7.48 7.62 -10.59
C GLN A 209 7.23 8.12 -12.02
N LEU A 210 8.32 8.40 -12.72
CA LEU A 210 8.23 8.68 -14.16
C LEU A 210 7.84 7.38 -14.89
N TYR A 211 6.67 7.40 -15.49
CA TYR A 211 6.19 6.28 -16.32
C TYR A 211 5.76 6.78 -17.70
N ARG A 212 6.36 6.26 -18.76
CA ARG A 212 6.08 6.65 -20.17
C ARG A 212 6.10 8.17 -20.40
N GLY A 213 7.05 8.88 -19.77
CA GLY A 213 7.18 10.34 -19.89
C GLY A 213 6.17 11.14 -19.07
N ARG A 214 5.37 10.50 -18.22
CA ARG A 214 4.39 11.14 -17.32
C ARG A 214 4.86 11.03 -15.89
N HIS A 215 4.57 12.03 -15.10
CA HIS A 215 4.97 12.12 -13.70
C HIS A 215 3.78 12.55 -12.86
N PRO A 216 3.01 11.60 -12.29
CA PRO A 216 1.96 11.92 -11.35
C PRO A 216 2.49 12.68 -10.14
N GLU A 217 1.68 13.56 -9.59
CA GLU A 217 2.00 14.32 -8.39
C GLU A 217 1.06 13.94 -7.24
N LEU A 218 1.57 13.96 -6.03
CA LEU A 218 0.73 13.88 -4.83
C LEU A 218 0.12 15.26 -4.57
N ASP A 219 -1.20 15.37 -4.65
CA ASP A 219 -1.87 16.60 -4.23
C ASP A 219 -1.83 16.75 -2.69
N ILE A 220 -1.00 17.67 -2.23
CA ILE A 220 -0.86 17.97 -0.80
C ILE A 220 -2.20 18.39 -0.13
N ASN A 221 -3.18 18.85 -0.91
CA ASN A 221 -4.48 19.24 -0.35
C ASN A 221 -5.27 18.03 0.14
N ILE A 222 -5.05 16.84 -0.42
CA ILE A 222 -5.63 15.59 0.09
C ILE A 222 -5.08 15.31 1.51
N LEU A 223 -3.79 15.45 1.73
CA LEU A 223 -3.17 15.25 3.04
C LEU A 223 -3.60 16.33 4.05
N LYS A 224 -3.71 17.59 3.62
CA LYS A 224 -4.24 18.66 4.47
C LYS A 224 -5.68 18.38 4.87
N ARG A 225 -6.49 17.93 3.91
CA ARG A 225 -7.88 17.58 4.17
C ARG A 225 -8.02 16.38 5.11
N PHE A 226 -7.19 15.34 4.91
CA PHE A 226 -7.13 14.21 5.84
C PHE A 226 -6.85 14.67 7.27
N ARG A 227 -5.87 15.56 7.44
CA ARG A 227 -5.56 16.16 8.75
C ARG A 227 -6.73 16.97 9.32
N GLU A 228 -7.40 17.80 8.51
CA GLU A 228 -8.58 18.59 8.93
C GLU A 228 -9.70 17.71 9.44
N LEU A 229 -9.90 16.54 8.84
CA LEU A 229 -10.88 15.55 9.24
C LEU A 229 -10.48 14.76 10.50
N GLY A 230 -9.25 14.94 11.00
CA GLY A 230 -8.74 14.31 12.21
C GLY A 230 -7.70 13.21 11.97
N GLY A 231 -7.21 13.04 10.73
CA GLY A 231 -6.09 12.15 10.46
C GLY A 231 -4.80 12.68 11.10
N GLU A 232 -4.03 11.79 11.74
CA GLU A 232 -2.81 12.17 12.48
C GLU A 232 -1.54 11.62 11.85
N ALA A 233 -1.64 10.50 11.15
CA ALA A 233 -0.51 9.77 10.59
C ALA A 233 -0.86 9.17 9.23
N VAL A 234 0.15 8.95 8.40
CA VAL A 234 0.06 8.25 7.11
C VAL A 234 1.02 7.07 7.08
N SER A 235 0.80 6.14 6.17
CA SER A 235 1.74 5.04 5.93
C SER A 235 2.56 5.33 4.68
N PHE A 236 3.84 4.96 4.68
CA PHE A 236 4.69 5.00 3.49
C PHE A 236 4.82 3.59 2.90
N GLY A 237 4.61 3.49 1.60
CA GLY A 237 4.81 2.27 0.83
C GLY A 237 5.65 2.54 -0.41
N SER A 238 6.68 1.74 -0.63
CA SER A 238 7.43 1.79 -1.88
C SER A 238 6.78 0.97 -2.98
N ASP A 239 5.94 0.00 -2.62
CA ASP A 239 5.36 -1.00 -3.52
C ASP A 239 6.48 -1.67 -4.36
N ALA A 240 7.59 -1.97 -3.65
CA ALA A 240 8.80 -2.51 -4.26
C ALA A 240 8.62 -3.97 -4.66
N HIS A 241 8.94 -4.28 -5.91
CA HIS A 241 8.99 -5.63 -6.46
C HIS A 241 10.43 -6.07 -6.76
N ASP A 242 11.38 -5.19 -6.45
CA ASP A 242 12.83 -5.44 -6.49
C ASP A 242 13.54 -4.55 -5.47
N ILE A 243 14.74 -4.95 -5.07
CA ILE A 243 15.50 -4.28 -3.99
C ILE A 243 15.85 -2.82 -4.31
N THR A 244 15.90 -2.42 -5.58
CA THR A 244 16.27 -1.06 -5.97
C THR A 244 15.20 -0.05 -5.61
N ARG A 245 13.97 -0.52 -5.37
CA ARG A 245 12.79 0.31 -5.10
C ARG A 245 12.45 0.46 -3.62
N ILE A 246 12.97 -0.38 -2.73
CA ILE A 246 12.72 -0.29 -1.28
C ILE A 246 12.99 1.14 -0.78
N ALA A 247 12.05 1.73 -0.03
CA ALA A 247 12.12 3.09 0.49
C ALA A 247 12.37 4.19 -0.58
N ASP A 248 12.07 3.91 -1.85
CA ASP A 248 12.27 4.91 -2.90
C ASP A 248 11.43 6.16 -2.62
N ARG A 249 12.06 7.34 -2.70
CA ARG A 249 11.44 8.65 -2.50
C ARG A 249 10.89 8.91 -1.08
N PHE A 250 11.25 8.15 -0.07
CA PHE A 250 10.75 8.35 1.30
C PHE A 250 11.13 9.71 1.89
N ASP A 251 12.30 10.25 1.56
CA ASP A 251 12.66 11.61 1.96
C ASP A 251 11.70 12.67 1.39
N TRP A 252 11.26 12.49 0.14
CA TRP A 252 10.26 13.35 -0.48
C TRP A 252 8.89 13.19 0.20
N CYS A 253 8.45 11.96 0.47
CA CYS A 253 7.22 11.67 1.21
C CYS A 253 7.23 12.39 2.55
N ARG A 254 8.29 12.21 3.32
CA ARG A 254 8.46 12.85 4.63
C ARG A 254 8.33 14.37 4.55
N GLN A 255 8.99 15.01 3.60
CA GLN A 255 8.91 16.47 3.42
C GLN A 255 7.49 16.91 3.08
N THR A 256 6.80 16.19 2.18
CA THR A 256 5.43 16.49 1.76
C THR A 256 4.44 16.34 2.92
N VAL A 257 4.55 15.28 3.70
CA VAL A 257 3.72 15.01 4.87
C VAL A 257 3.90 16.09 5.94
N LEU A 258 5.16 16.46 6.23
CA LEU A 258 5.46 17.54 7.16
C LEU A 258 4.92 18.88 6.67
N ALA A 259 4.97 19.17 5.37
CA ALA A 259 4.42 20.39 4.76
C ALA A 259 2.87 20.41 4.84
N ALA A 260 2.21 19.25 4.81
CA ALA A 260 0.77 19.12 5.05
C ALA A 260 0.40 19.31 6.53
N GLY A 261 1.38 19.32 7.44
CA GLY A 261 1.19 19.49 8.88
C GLY A 261 0.98 18.18 9.66
N LEU A 262 1.09 17.02 9.01
CA LEU A 262 1.14 15.72 9.68
C LEU A 262 2.53 15.52 10.30
N ARG A 263 2.63 14.65 11.32
CA ARG A 263 3.86 14.52 12.10
C ARG A 263 4.35 13.10 12.29
N TYR A 264 3.56 12.13 11.87
CA TYR A 264 3.84 10.72 12.13
C TYR A 264 3.66 9.88 10.86
N GLU A 265 4.56 8.91 10.72
CA GLU A 265 4.32 7.70 9.95
C GLU A 265 3.73 6.65 10.86
N VAL A 266 2.86 5.78 10.34
CA VAL A 266 2.34 4.63 11.05
C VAL A 266 2.75 3.34 10.36
N TYR A 267 3.10 2.33 11.16
CA TYR A 267 3.26 0.93 10.76
C TYR A 267 2.36 0.06 11.63
N TYR A 268 2.13 -1.17 11.23
CA TYR A 268 1.30 -2.10 11.99
C TYR A 268 2.07 -3.33 12.39
N LYS A 269 1.84 -3.78 13.64
CA LYS A 269 2.32 -5.06 14.17
C LYS A 269 1.19 -5.72 14.93
N ASP A 270 0.91 -7.00 14.64
CA ASP A 270 -0.27 -7.68 15.18
C ASP A 270 -1.56 -6.86 14.97
N ARG A 271 -1.72 -6.18 13.84
CA ARG A 271 -2.84 -5.28 13.50
C ARG A 271 -2.97 -4.06 14.44
N ARG A 272 -1.92 -3.72 15.16
CA ARG A 272 -1.87 -2.57 16.06
C ARG A 272 -0.94 -1.49 15.53
N PRO A 273 -1.39 -0.24 15.49
CA PRO A 273 -0.56 0.85 14.97
C PRO A 273 0.60 1.17 15.92
N GLY A 274 1.80 1.29 15.34
CA GLY A 274 2.97 1.90 15.93
C GLY A 274 3.30 3.19 15.18
N PHE A 275 3.82 4.20 15.88
CA PHE A 275 4.03 5.54 15.30
C PHE A 275 5.51 5.91 15.30
N VAL A 276 5.97 6.45 14.18
CA VAL A 276 7.31 7.02 14.00
C VAL A 276 7.18 8.51 13.79
N ALA A 277 7.88 9.32 14.59
CA ALA A 277 7.93 10.77 14.38
C ALA A 277 8.78 11.10 13.13
N LEU A 278 8.23 11.93 12.25
CA LEU A 278 8.82 12.36 10.99
C LEU A 278 9.85 13.50 11.18
#